data_792f2fdb9c24d569074cadad77126784
#
_entry.id   792f2fdb9c24d569074cadad77126784
#
_cell.length_a   1.000
_cell.length_b   1.000
_cell.length_c   1.000
_cell.angle_alpha   90.00
_cell.angle_beta   90.00
_cell.angle_gamma   90.00
#
_symmetry.space_group_name_H-M   'P 1'
#
loop_
_entity.id
_entity.type
_entity.pdbx_description
1 polymer ?
#
loop_
_entity_poly.entity_id
_entity_poly.type
_entity_poly.pdbx_seq_one_letter_code
_entity_poly.pdbx_strand_id
1 'polypeptide(L)'
;DVYKRQGLRDFRVLGNAFYANANPNPDAPEGGSCEPGVIMVAYDPDNLGPDNVQWYEIQGSAHVDPTKEPWYEMAKVNGNDVNIYFDYRITYYRPDSEPTSRDEWDTYIKWEDNQGNSGYKMKNQYHSQPYYPLWAGNTLSFTGTCLPQNAIDESGSGTYFVLYKFRYGYADNEINSYDDSSIDISWAVDASGNSVNLPGVDYIKIYTGVNQENGWLGECSTEIMGVEDLHLLKEEIHTRR
;
A
#
# COMPACT_ATOMS: atom_id res chain seq x y z
N ASP A 1 2.99 11.46 -19.94
CA ASP A 1 2.03 10.44 -20.41
C ASP A 1 2.75 9.11 -20.56
N VAL A 2 2.23 8.03 -20.01
CA VAL A 2 2.72 6.67 -20.23
C VAL A 2 1.73 5.96 -21.18
N TYR A 3 2.19 5.54 -22.34
CA TYR A 3 1.37 4.81 -23.31
C TYR A 3 1.38 3.32 -23.00
N LYS A 4 0.20 2.70 -23.12
CA LYS A 4 0.07 1.25 -22.94
C LYS A 4 0.63 0.50 -24.16
N ARG A 5 1.46 -0.53 -23.90
CA ARG A 5 1.90 -1.51 -24.91
C ARG A 5 1.33 -2.88 -24.58
N GLN A 6 0.68 -3.50 -25.57
CA GLN A 6 0.01 -4.80 -25.41
C GLN A 6 0.99 -5.90 -24.99
N GLY A 7 0.69 -6.56 -23.87
CA GLY A 7 1.46 -7.68 -23.35
C GLY A 7 2.77 -7.32 -22.64
N LEU A 8 3.02 -6.02 -22.45
CA LEU A 8 4.16 -5.51 -21.69
C LEU A 8 3.68 -4.73 -20.48
N ARG A 9 4.51 -4.65 -19.46
CA ARG A 9 4.35 -3.71 -18.35
C ARG A 9 4.77 -2.32 -18.82
N ASP A 10 4.12 -1.29 -18.28
CA ASP A 10 4.19 0.05 -18.86
C ASP A 10 5.00 1.02 -18.01
N PHE A 11 4.90 0.92 -16.69
CA PHE A 11 5.62 1.80 -15.78
C PHE A 11 6.07 1.07 -14.51
N ARG A 12 7.01 1.68 -13.79
CA ARG A 12 7.48 1.23 -12.48
C ARG A 12 7.30 2.35 -11.47
N VAL A 13 6.81 2.02 -10.27
CA VAL A 13 6.83 2.93 -9.14
C VAL A 13 8.03 2.58 -8.27
N LEU A 14 8.92 3.55 -8.07
CA LEU A 14 10.09 3.39 -7.23
C LEU A 14 9.73 3.67 -5.77
N GLY A 15 10.03 2.72 -4.90
CA GLY A 15 9.88 2.80 -3.45
C GLY A 15 11.18 2.48 -2.72
N ASN A 16 11.09 2.15 -1.44
CA ASN A 16 12.24 1.74 -0.63
C ASN A 16 12.15 0.29 -0.13
N ALA A 17 11.25 -0.51 -0.66
CA ALA A 17 11.07 -1.91 -0.27
C ALA A 17 12.39 -2.70 -0.32
N PHE A 18 12.63 -3.50 0.70
CA PHE A 18 13.78 -4.39 0.78
C PHE A 18 13.42 -5.70 1.48
N TYR A 19 14.25 -6.74 1.28
CA TYR A 19 14.06 -8.03 1.92
C TYR A 19 14.93 -8.17 3.17
N ALA A 20 14.36 -8.78 4.22
CA ALA A 20 15.04 -9.02 5.48
C ALA A 20 16.11 -10.08 5.34
N ASN A 21 17.37 -9.74 5.70
CA ASN A 21 18.48 -10.68 5.71
C ASN A 21 18.52 -11.59 6.95
N ALA A 22 17.72 -11.26 7.97
CA ALA A 22 17.75 -11.92 9.27
C ALA A 22 16.36 -12.39 9.72
N ASN A 23 15.52 -12.81 8.76
CA ASN A 23 14.24 -13.42 9.09
C ASN A 23 14.48 -14.71 9.88
N PRO A 24 13.96 -14.84 11.11
CA PRO A 24 14.12 -16.04 11.92
C PRO A 24 13.38 -17.27 11.35
N ASN A 25 12.46 -17.07 10.41
CA ASN A 25 11.79 -18.15 9.68
C ASN A 25 12.48 -18.38 8.31
N PRO A 26 13.36 -19.39 8.19
CA PRO A 26 14.13 -19.63 6.96
C PRO A 26 13.30 -20.13 5.78
N ASP A 27 12.10 -20.65 6.05
CA ASP A 27 11.18 -21.18 5.03
C ASP A 27 10.12 -20.14 4.61
N ALA A 28 10.20 -18.92 5.15
CA ALA A 28 9.26 -17.86 4.85
C ALA A 28 9.39 -17.39 3.38
N PRO A 29 8.32 -16.86 2.77
CA PRO A 29 8.39 -16.18 1.50
C PRO A 29 9.22 -14.90 1.60
N GLU A 30 9.45 -14.25 0.45
CA GLU A 30 10.19 -12.98 0.39
C GLU A 30 9.43 -11.86 1.12
N GLY A 31 10.16 -11.10 1.92
CA GLY A 31 9.64 -9.97 2.69
C GLY A 31 10.72 -9.30 3.51
N GLY A 32 10.40 -8.16 4.04
CA GLY A 32 11.28 -7.34 4.87
C GLY A 32 10.56 -6.06 5.27
N SER A 33 10.69 -5.01 4.46
CA SER A 33 9.88 -3.79 4.52
C SER A 33 9.16 -3.63 3.19
N CYS A 34 8.06 -4.36 3.00
CA CYS A 34 7.18 -4.24 1.85
C CYS A 34 5.90 -3.54 2.31
N GLU A 35 5.77 -2.25 2.00
CA GLU A 35 4.72 -1.35 2.50
C GLU A 35 3.74 -0.98 1.38
N PRO A 36 2.83 -1.90 1.01
CA PRO A 36 2.12 -1.87 -0.26
C PRO A 36 1.22 -0.65 -0.40
N GLY A 37 1.43 0.09 -1.49
CA GLY A 37 0.56 1.18 -1.93
C GLY A 37 -0.39 0.75 -3.02
N VAL A 38 -1.66 1.07 -2.86
CA VAL A 38 -2.66 0.93 -3.93
C VAL A 38 -2.41 2.00 -4.97
N ILE A 39 -2.41 1.59 -6.24
CA ILE A 39 -2.15 2.46 -7.38
C ILE A 39 -3.46 2.75 -8.10
N MET A 40 -3.72 4.03 -8.35
CA MET A 40 -4.79 4.47 -9.23
C MET A 40 -4.22 5.21 -10.42
N VAL A 41 -4.84 5.05 -11.57
CA VAL A 41 -4.43 5.66 -12.82
C VAL A 41 -5.59 6.41 -13.47
N ALA A 42 -5.27 7.47 -14.21
CA ALA A 42 -6.25 8.20 -15.00
C ALA A 42 -5.68 8.59 -16.37
N TYR A 43 -6.55 8.54 -17.39
CA TYR A 43 -6.28 9.04 -18.73
C TYR A 43 -7.10 10.31 -18.96
N ASP A 44 -6.46 11.37 -19.43
CA ASP A 44 -7.04 12.72 -19.51
C ASP A 44 -6.93 13.31 -20.94
N PRO A 45 -7.63 12.75 -21.94
CA PRO A 45 -7.57 13.22 -23.30
C PRO A 45 -8.11 14.64 -23.50
N ASP A 46 -8.96 15.08 -22.58
CA ASP A 46 -9.64 16.39 -22.66
C ASP A 46 -8.96 17.46 -21.80
N ASN A 47 -7.81 17.13 -21.17
CA ASN A 47 -7.03 18.03 -20.33
C ASN A 47 -7.84 18.67 -19.18
N LEU A 48 -8.63 17.85 -18.49
CA LEU A 48 -9.51 18.25 -17.38
C LEU A 48 -8.76 18.48 -16.07
N GLY A 49 -7.56 17.88 -15.93
CA GLY A 49 -6.74 17.89 -14.73
C GLY A 49 -7.16 16.82 -13.70
N PRO A 50 -6.27 16.52 -12.72
CA PRO A 50 -6.42 15.37 -11.84
C PRO A 50 -7.64 15.37 -10.93
N ASP A 51 -8.24 16.55 -10.69
CA ASP A 51 -9.44 16.68 -9.86
C ASP A 51 -10.75 16.34 -10.61
N ASN A 52 -10.70 16.28 -11.94
CA ASN A 52 -11.88 16.14 -12.78
C ASN A 52 -11.85 14.92 -13.70
N VAL A 53 -10.79 14.12 -13.64
CA VAL A 53 -10.67 12.87 -14.43
C VAL A 53 -11.30 11.69 -13.74
N GLN A 54 -11.63 10.66 -14.53
CA GLN A 54 -12.03 9.36 -13.98
C GLN A 54 -10.80 8.57 -13.56
N TRP A 55 -10.77 8.18 -12.30
CA TRP A 55 -9.73 7.32 -11.72
C TRP A 55 -10.13 5.85 -11.79
N TYR A 56 -9.15 4.99 -12.09
CA TYR A 56 -9.27 3.54 -12.14
C TYR A 56 -8.20 2.92 -11.25
N GLU A 57 -8.53 1.85 -10.55
CA GLU A 57 -7.59 1.17 -9.66
C GLU A 57 -6.83 0.09 -10.42
N ILE A 58 -5.53 -0.05 -10.17
CA ILE A 58 -4.73 -1.17 -10.65
C ILE A 58 -5.04 -2.40 -9.79
N GLN A 59 -5.57 -3.43 -10.43
CA GLN A 59 -5.91 -4.69 -9.78
C GLN A 59 -4.63 -5.51 -9.51
N GLY A 60 -4.11 -5.40 -8.29
CA GLY A 60 -2.99 -6.21 -7.83
C GLY A 60 -3.40 -7.63 -7.45
N SER A 61 -2.43 -8.43 -7.02
CA SER A 61 -2.61 -9.86 -6.76
C SER A 61 -3.66 -10.19 -5.69
N ALA A 62 -3.70 -9.43 -4.60
CA ALA A 62 -4.70 -9.63 -3.54
C ALA A 62 -6.10 -9.20 -3.95
N HIS A 63 -6.25 -8.26 -4.90
CA HIS A 63 -7.56 -7.93 -5.48
C HIS A 63 -8.18 -9.11 -6.20
N VAL A 64 -7.34 -9.93 -6.85
CA VAL A 64 -7.80 -11.12 -7.58
C VAL A 64 -8.13 -12.25 -6.61
N ASP A 65 -7.20 -12.58 -5.72
CA ASP A 65 -7.37 -13.62 -4.71
C ASP A 65 -6.31 -13.47 -3.61
N PRO A 66 -6.66 -12.89 -2.45
CA PRO A 66 -5.72 -12.72 -1.35
C PRO A 66 -5.22 -14.05 -0.77
N THR A 67 -5.99 -15.15 -0.90
CA THR A 67 -5.60 -16.47 -0.39
C THR A 67 -4.42 -17.08 -1.13
N LYS A 68 -4.03 -16.50 -2.27
CA LYS A 68 -2.88 -16.91 -3.07
C LYS A 68 -1.60 -16.18 -2.70
N GLU A 69 -1.65 -15.20 -1.79
CA GLU A 69 -0.43 -14.59 -1.31
C GLU A 69 0.39 -15.62 -0.51
N PRO A 70 1.71 -15.76 -0.77
CA PRO A 70 2.52 -16.83 -0.16
C PRO A 70 2.55 -16.82 1.37
N TRP A 71 2.31 -15.66 1.97
CA TRP A 71 2.29 -15.43 3.42
C TRP A 71 0.90 -15.48 4.05
N TYR A 72 -0.17 -15.66 3.26
CA TYR A 72 -1.57 -15.54 3.73
C TYR A 72 -1.88 -16.39 4.97
N GLU A 73 -1.54 -17.68 4.95
CA GLU A 73 -1.81 -18.57 6.08
C GLU A 73 -0.95 -18.22 7.31
N MET A 74 0.27 -17.72 7.10
CA MET A 74 1.13 -17.23 8.18
C MET A 74 0.52 -16.01 8.86
N ALA A 75 0.07 -15.03 8.09
CA ALA A 75 -0.58 -13.82 8.60
C ALA A 75 -1.86 -14.15 9.38
N LYS A 76 -2.68 -15.08 8.86
CA LYS A 76 -3.88 -15.55 9.52
C LYS A 76 -3.60 -16.24 10.87
N VAL A 77 -2.55 -17.07 10.93
CA VAL A 77 -2.09 -17.69 12.18
C VAL A 77 -1.55 -16.65 13.17
N ASN A 78 -0.89 -15.60 12.67
CA ASN A 78 -0.41 -14.47 13.47
C ASN A 78 -1.57 -13.61 14.04
N GLY A 79 -2.79 -13.76 13.52
CA GLY A 79 -3.96 -13.00 13.96
C GLY A 79 -4.22 -11.73 13.16
N ASN A 80 -3.54 -11.56 12.03
CA ASN A 80 -3.73 -10.41 11.11
C ASN A 80 -5.12 -10.44 10.47
N ASP A 81 -5.64 -9.27 10.13
CA ASP A 81 -6.78 -9.17 9.22
C ASP A 81 -6.30 -9.46 7.78
N VAL A 82 -6.69 -10.61 7.26
CA VAL A 82 -6.31 -11.08 5.93
C VAL A 82 -7.39 -10.86 4.87
N ASN A 83 -8.42 -10.09 5.19
CA ASN A 83 -9.46 -9.70 4.24
C ASN A 83 -9.01 -8.52 3.38
N ILE A 84 -9.57 -8.42 2.18
CA ILE A 84 -9.53 -7.22 1.36
C ILE A 84 -10.89 -6.51 1.44
N TYR A 85 -10.87 -5.16 1.54
CA TYR A 85 -12.07 -4.34 1.62
C TYR A 85 -12.01 -3.28 0.52
N PHE A 86 -12.89 -3.34 -0.47
CA PHE A 86 -12.89 -2.44 -1.63
C PHE A 86 -13.50 -1.07 -1.33
N ASP A 87 -14.45 -0.98 -0.39
CA ASP A 87 -15.08 0.26 0.05
C ASP A 87 -14.67 0.61 1.49
N TYR A 88 -13.41 0.41 1.81
CA TYR A 88 -12.89 0.71 3.13
C TYR A 88 -12.87 2.21 3.36
N ARG A 89 -13.40 2.63 4.51
CA ARG A 89 -13.30 4.01 4.98
C ARG A 89 -12.75 4.03 6.39
N ILE A 90 -11.65 4.79 6.57
CA ILE A 90 -11.06 5.05 7.88
C ILE A 90 -11.17 6.54 8.20
N THR A 91 -11.47 6.84 9.47
CA THR A 91 -11.55 8.20 9.98
C THR A 91 -10.61 8.34 11.15
N TYR A 92 -9.69 9.30 11.06
CA TYR A 92 -8.79 9.70 12.12
C TYR A 92 -9.35 10.90 12.86
N TYR A 93 -9.17 10.92 14.18
CA TYR A 93 -9.62 12.00 15.04
C TYR A 93 -8.43 12.82 15.53
N ARG A 94 -8.54 14.14 15.46
CA ARG A 94 -7.51 15.03 15.98
C ARG A 94 -7.32 14.77 17.47
N PRO A 95 -6.09 14.51 17.95
CA PRO A 95 -5.82 14.41 19.39
C PRO A 95 -5.98 15.76 20.07
N ASP A 96 -6.41 15.77 21.32
CA ASP A 96 -6.58 17.00 22.13
C ASP A 96 -5.23 17.70 22.38
N SER A 97 -4.16 16.92 22.49
CA SER A 97 -2.79 17.40 22.67
C SER A 97 -1.77 16.42 22.09
N GLU A 98 -0.57 16.93 21.81
CA GLU A 98 0.56 16.05 21.52
C GLU A 98 0.95 15.25 22.78
N PRO A 99 1.29 13.96 22.66
CA PRO A 99 1.70 13.15 23.78
C PRO A 99 3.04 13.66 24.34
N THR A 100 3.08 13.85 25.67
CA THR A 100 4.23 14.40 26.40
C THR A 100 5.04 13.34 27.13
N SER A 101 4.45 12.14 27.30
CA SER A 101 5.08 11.00 27.96
C SER A 101 4.94 9.75 27.10
N ARG A 102 5.79 8.76 27.37
CA ARG A 102 5.74 7.48 26.65
C ARG A 102 4.44 6.71 26.90
N ASP A 103 3.83 6.87 28.05
CA ASP A 103 2.57 6.22 28.40
C ASP A 103 1.38 6.73 27.56
N GLU A 104 1.51 7.93 26.96
CA GLU A 104 0.50 8.53 26.09
C GLU A 104 0.67 8.12 24.62
N TRP A 105 1.79 7.48 24.26
CA TRP A 105 2.11 7.16 22.85
C TRP A 105 1.14 6.15 22.26
N ASP A 106 0.71 5.16 23.04
CA ASP A 106 -0.12 4.05 22.56
C ASP A 106 -1.55 4.50 22.20
N THR A 107 -1.97 5.68 22.67
CA THR A 107 -3.31 6.22 22.45
C THR A 107 -3.31 7.57 21.75
N TYR A 108 -2.35 7.79 20.83
CA TYR A 108 -2.11 9.11 20.26
C TYR A 108 -3.21 9.56 19.31
N ILE A 109 -3.38 8.94 18.14
CA ILE A 109 -4.41 9.32 17.16
C ILE A 109 -5.44 8.23 17.04
N LYS A 110 -6.63 8.48 17.61
CA LYS A 110 -7.76 7.56 17.48
C LYS A 110 -8.19 7.45 16.02
N TRP A 111 -8.52 6.23 15.60
CA TRP A 111 -9.20 5.96 14.34
C TRP A 111 -10.39 5.02 14.52
N GLU A 112 -11.32 5.11 13.58
CA GLU A 112 -12.46 4.20 13.43
C GLU A 112 -12.64 3.89 11.93
N ASP A 113 -13.11 2.68 11.61
CA ASP A 113 -13.38 2.26 10.25
C ASP A 113 -14.86 1.88 10.03
N ASN A 114 -15.23 1.69 8.77
CA ASN A 114 -16.58 1.26 8.41
C ASN A 114 -16.79 -0.25 8.52
N GLN A 115 -15.79 -1.01 8.99
CA GLN A 115 -15.93 -2.44 9.34
C GLN A 115 -16.30 -2.63 10.82
N GLY A 116 -16.37 -1.53 11.58
CA GLY A 116 -16.67 -1.54 13.01
C GLY A 116 -15.44 -1.68 13.89
N ASN A 117 -14.25 -1.56 13.34
CA ASN A 117 -13.02 -1.57 14.11
C ASN A 117 -12.64 -0.16 14.54
N SER A 118 -11.86 -0.08 15.62
CA SER A 118 -11.25 1.15 16.11
C SER A 118 -9.91 0.85 16.77
N GLY A 119 -9.05 1.86 16.84
CA GLY A 119 -7.74 1.75 17.45
C GLY A 119 -7.04 3.09 17.50
N TYR A 120 -5.73 3.05 17.62
CA TYR A 120 -4.89 4.24 17.67
C TYR A 120 -3.69 4.08 16.73
N LYS A 121 -3.29 5.17 16.08
CA LYS A 121 -1.95 5.31 15.51
C LYS A 121 -1.04 5.78 16.63
N MET A 122 -0.07 4.93 16.97
CA MET A 122 0.84 5.15 18.06
C MET A 122 1.93 6.15 17.67
N LYS A 123 2.38 6.96 18.63
CA LYS A 123 3.60 7.73 18.44
C LYS A 123 4.82 6.85 18.66
N ASN A 124 5.88 7.07 17.90
CA ASN A 124 7.13 6.37 18.10
C ASN A 124 8.30 7.34 18.37
N GLN A 125 9.44 6.79 18.78
CA GLN A 125 10.62 7.57 19.14
C GLN A 125 11.38 8.15 17.93
N TYR A 126 11.07 7.67 16.71
CA TYR A 126 11.80 8.06 15.50
C TYR A 126 11.23 9.30 14.83
N HIS A 127 9.97 9.62 15.12
CA HIS A 127 9.24 10.74 14.54
C HIS A 127 8.80 11.71 15.64
N SER A 128 9.55 12.79 15.82
CA SER A 128 9.29 13.80 16.88
C SER A 128 8.17 14.78 16.50
N GLN A 129 7.89 14.95 15.20
CA GLN A 129 6.86 15.86 14.72
C GLN A 129 5.43 15.38 15.08
N PRO A 130 4.45 16.29 15.11
CA PRO A 130 3.04 15.92 15.15
C PRO A 130 2.64 15.08 13.93
N TYR A 131 1.87 14.00 14.14
CA TYR A 131 1.39 13.15 13.04
C TYR A 131 0.09 13.67 12.44
N TYR A 132 -0.78 14.25 13.26
CA TYR A 132 -2.03 14.79 12.75
C TYR A 132 -1.79 16.11 12.02
N PRO A 133 -2.22 16.27 10.75
CA PRO A 133 -1.92 17.46 9.97
C PRO A 133 -2.57 18.71 10.56
N LEU A 134 -1.82 19.80 10.70
CA LEU A 134 -2.31 21.07 11.26
C LEU A 134 -3.44 21.69 10.42
N TRP A 135 -3.44 21.46 9.10
CA TRP A 135 -4.44 21.98 8.16
C TRP A 135 -5.77 21.22 8.19
N ALA A 136 -5.78 19.98 8.69
CA ALA A 136 -7.00 19.17 8.78
C ALA A 136 -7.96 19.69 9.86
N GLY A 137 -9.25 19.38 9.72
CA GLY A 137 -10.25 19.65 10.77
C GLY A 137 -10.14 18.70 11.97
N ASN A 138 -11.22 18.56 12.72
CA ASN A 138 -11.25 17.64 13.88
C ASN A 138 -11.25 16.16 13.46
N THR A 139 -11.63 15.89 12.23
CA THR A 139 -11.59 14.54 11.64
C THR A 139 -10.95 14.60 10.27
N LEU A 140 -10.28 13.51 9.90
CA LEU A 140 -9.70 13.30 8.57
C LEU A 140 -10.08 11.90 8.10
N SER A 141 -10.82 11.79 6.99
CA SER A 141 -11.31 10.52 6.49
C SER A 141 -10.73 10.22 5.11
N PHE A 142 -10.43 8.95 4.89
CA PHE A 142 -9.99 8.42 3.61
C PHE A 142 -10.88 7.25 3.21
N THR A 143 -11.08 7.09 1.90
CA THR A 143 -11.84 5.96 1.33
C THR A 143 -11.03 5.37 0.19
N GLY A 144 -10.99 4.04 0.11
CA GLY A 144 -10.28 3.30 -0.93
C GLY A 144 -10.29 1.80 -0.65
N THR A 145 -9.40 1.07 -1.29
CA THR A 145 -9.19 -0.34 -1.00
C THR A 145 -8.24 -0.50 0.18
N CYS A 146 -8.61 -1.35 1.15
CA CYS A 146 -7.72 -1.79 2.22
C CYS A 146 -7.29 -3.24 1.94
N LEU A 147 -5.99 -3.43 1.84
CA LEU A 147 -5.35 -4.71 1.56
C LEU A 147 -5.21 -5.54 2.84
N PRO A 148 -5.05 -6.87 2.71
CA PRO A 148 -4.69 -7.74 3.83
C PRO A 148 -3.42 -7.28 4.55
N GLN A 149 -3.38 -7.42 5.86
CA GLN A 149 -2.22 -7.07 6.67
C GLN A 149 -1.10 -8.08 6.45
N ASN A 150 0.04 -7.61 5.92
CA ASN A 150 1.19 -8.41 5.52
C ASN A 150 2.35 -8.39 6.54
N ALA A 151 2.25 -7.61 7.62
CA ALA A 151 3.27 -7.55 8.67
C ALA A 151 3.07 -8.68 9.68
N ILE A 152 4.09 -9.52 9.84
CA ILE A 152 4.07 -10.66 10.76
C ILE A 152 5.17 -10.49 11.81
N ASP A 153 4.82 -10.65 13.08
CA ASP A 153 5.80 -10.71 14.16
C ASP A 153 6.50 -12.07 14.18
N GLU A 154 7.63 -12.15 13.52
CA GLU A 154 8.45 -13.36 13.46
C GLU A 154 9.17 -13.69 14.78
N SER A 155 9.21 -12.75 15.71
CA SER A 155 9.78 -12.97 17.05
C SER A 155 8.77 -13.59 18.02
N GLY A 156 7.46 -13.44 17.78
CA GLY A 156 6.39 -13.80 18.72
C GLY A 156 6.38 -12.96 20.01
N SER A 157 7.16 -11.86 20.04
CA SER A 157 7.29 -10.98 21.22
C SER A 157 7.17 -9.50 20.89
N GLY A 158 6.73 -9.15 19.68
CA GLY A 158 6.57 -7.77 19.21
C GLY A 158 7.89 -7.04 18.90
N THR A 159 8.99 -7.78 18.71
CA THR A 159 10.32 -7.19 18.57
C THR A 159 10.94 -7.33 17.18
N TYR A 160 10.37 -8.18 16.31
CA TYR A 160 10.87 -8.35 14.97
C TYR A 160 9.73 -8.63 13.99
N PHE A 161 9.38 -7.63 13.20
CA PHE A 161 8.35 -7.71 12.18
C PHE A 161 8.97 -7.89 10.81
N VAL A 162 8.34 -8.73 9.98
CA VAL A 162 8.63 -8.86 8.56
C VAL A 162 7.37 -8.52 7.79
N LEU A 163 7.46 -7.52 6.89
CA LEU A 163 6.40 -7.13 5.99
C LEU A 163 6.62 -7.89 4.68
N TYR A 164 5.75 -8.89 4.45
CA TYR A 164 5.86 -9.78 3.30
C TYR A 164 5.33 -9.13 2.03
N LYS A 165 6.00 -9.38 0.89
CA LYS A 165 5.58 -8.82 -0.38
C LYS A 165 4.32 -9.50 -0.92
N PHE A 166 3.46 -8.72 -1.54
CA PHE A 166 2.43 -9.21 -2.44
C PHE A 166 3.04 -9.60 -3.78
N ARG A 167 2.42 -10.53 -4.49
CA ARG A 167 2.97 -11.07 -5.74
C ARG A 167 3.19 -10.03 -6.84
N TYR A 168 2.27 -9.06 -7.01
CA TYR A 168 2.37 -7.97 -8.01
C TYR A 168 1.31 -6.89 -7.82
N GLY A 169 1.50 -5.74 -8.45
CA GLY A 169 0.46 -4.72 -8.67
C GLY A 169 0.37 -3.64 -7.61
N TYR A 170 1.36 -3.50 -6.75
CA TYR A 170 1.40 -2.49 -5.69
C TYR A 170 2.71 -1.70 -5.75
N ALA A 171 2.63 -0.43 -5.33
CA ALA A 171 3.81 0.40 -5.11
C ALA A 171 4.50 -0.01 -3.80
N ASP A 172 5.79 0.25 -3.69
CA ASP A 172 6.62 0.01 -2.50
C ASP A 172 6.49 -1.41 -1.91
N ASN A 173 6.33 -2.37 -2.80
CA ASN A 173 6.05 -3.77 -2.47
C ASN A 173 7.18 -4.71 -2.90
N GLU A 174 7.97 -4.30 -3.88
CA GLU A 174 9.04 -5.06 -4.48
C GLU A 174 10.29 -4.20 -4.62
N ILE A 175 11.46 -4.83 -4.57
CA ILE A 175 12.73 -4.16 -4.85
C ILE A 175 12.69 -3.54 -6.26
N ASN A 176 13.08 -2.27 -6.38
CA ASN A 176 12.96 -1.47 -7.61
C ASN A 176 13.58 -2.12 -8.86
N SER A 177 14.63 -2.93 -8.71
CA SER A 177 15.33 -3.58 -9.82
C SER A 177 14.69 -4.88 -10.31
N TYR A 178 13.61 -5.33 -9.67
CA TYR A 178 12.94 -6.58 -10.04
C TYR A 178 11.72 -6.31 -10.93
N ASP A 179 11.44 -7.23 -11.84
CA ASP A 179 10.35 -7.11 -12.80
C ASP A 179 8.99 -6.89 -12.12
N ASP A 180 8.74 -7.51 -10.96
CA ASP A 180 7.47 -7.43 -10.25
C ASP A 180 7.22 -6.07 -9.57
N SER A 181 8.20 -5.14 -9.57
CA SER A 181 7.99 -3.73 -9.20
C SER A 181 7.23 -2.94 -10.29
N SER A 182 7.08 -3.51 -11.48
CA SER A 182 6.48 -2.85 -12.63
C SER A 182 5.00 -3.19 -12.81
N ILE A 183 4.27 -2.27 -13.43
CA ILE A 183 2.82 -2.24 -13.55
C ILE A 183 2.40 -2.27 -15.01
N ASP A 184 1.36 -3.04 -15.31
CA ASP A 184 0.68 -3.06 -16.60
C ASP A 184 -0.62 -2.26 -16.52
N ILE A 185 -0.79 -1.26 -17.38
CA ILE A 185 -2.02 -0.45 -17.45
C ILE A 185 -3.26 -1.32 -17.75
N SER A 186 -3.08 -2.48 -18.37
CA SER A 186 -4.19 -3.41 -18.62
C SER A 186 -4.81 -4.02 -17.35
N TRP A 187 -4.17 -3.84 -16.18
CA TRP A 187 -4.70 -4.25 -14.89
C TRP A 187 -5.70 -3.23 -14.30
N ALA A 188 -5.94 -2.11 -15.00
CA ALA A 188 -6.90 -1.11 -14.55
C ALA A 188 -8.33 -1.67 -14.54
N VAL A 189 -9.05 -1.40 -13.44
CA VAL A 189 -10.44 -1.79 -13.24
C VAL A 189 -11.29 -0.59 -12.82
N ASP A 190 -12.59 -0.65 -13.14
CA ASP A 190 -13.59 0.29 -12.63
C ASP A 190 -14.01 -0.05 -11.19
N ALA A 191 -14.85 0.78 -10.59
CA ALA A 191 -15.36 0.59 -9.23
C ALA A 191 -16.18 -0.71 -9.04
N SER A 192 -16.56 -1.37 -10.12
CA SER A 192 -17.25 -2.67 -10.09
C SER A 192 -16.29 -3.84 -10.30
N GLY A 193 -14.98 -3.57 -10.45
CA GLY A 193 -13.95 -4.58 -10.73
C GLY A 193 -13.89 -5.05 -12.18
N ASN A 194 -14.57 -4.37 -13.11
CA ASN A 194 -14.50 -4.70 -14.52
C ASN A 194 -13.25 -4.10 -15.16
N SER A 195 -12.56 -4.87 -16.00
CA SER A 195 -11.38 -4.40 -16.73
C SER A 195 -11.70 -3.18 -17.62
N VAL A 196 -10.83 -2.18 -17.58
CA VAL A 196 -10.92 -0.97 -18.39
C VAL A 196 -9.78 -0.95 -19.41
N ASN A 197 -10.10 -0.60 -20.65
CA ASN A 197 -9.11 -0.48 -21.71
C ASN A 197 -8.65 0.97 -21.86
N LEU A 198 -7.59 1.35 -21.17
CA LEU A 198 -6.96 2.66 -21.29
C LEU A 198 -5.86 2.60 -22.36
N PRO A 199 -5.74 3.61 -23.23
CA PRO A 199 -4.63 3.68 -24.20
C PRO A 199 -3.30 4.10 -23.57
N GLY A 200 -3.37 4.69 -22.38
CA GLY A 200 -2.25 5.19 -21.60
C GLY A 200 -2.76 5.83 -20.33
N VAL A 201 -1.86 6.46 -19.57
CA VAL A 201 -2.19 7.21 -18.35
C VAL A 201 -1.45 8.53 -18.32
N ASP A 202 -2.11 9.57 -17.84
CA ASP A 202 -1.57 10.92 -17.64
C ASP A 202 -1.29 11.18 -16.16
N TYR A 203 -2.06 10.54 -15.27
CA TYR A 203 -1.93 10.69 -13.83
C TYR A 203 -1.86 9.35 -13.13
N ILE A 204 -0.99 9.28 -12.13
CA ILE A 204 -0.85 8.15 -11.21
C ILE A 204 -1.02 8.70 -9.80
N LYS A 205 -1.92 8.08 -9.03
CA LYS A 205 -2.17 8.38 -7.63
C LYS A 205 -1.90 7.13 -6.81
N ILE A 206 -1.20 7.29 -5.69
CA ILE A 206 -0.84 6.19 -4.80
C ILE A 206 -1.26 6.56 -3.39
N TYR A 207 -1.76 5.58 -2.65
CA TYR A 207 -2.04 5.71 -1.23
C TYR A 207 -1.66 4.42 -0.49
N THR A 208 -1.28 4.54 0.79
CA THR A 208 -0.95 3.38 1.63
C THR A 208 -2.12 2.42 1.67
N GLY A 209 -1.87 1.16 1.26
CA GLY A 209 -2.93 0.17 1.03
C GLY A 209 -3.34 -0.62 2.28
N VAL A 210 -2.60 -0.54 3.39
CA VAL A 210 -2.83 -1.33 4.60
C VAL A 210 -3.08 -0.46 5.83
N ASN A 211 -3.91 -0.94 6.75
CA ASN A 211 -4.05 -0.37 8.09
C ASN A 211 -3.49 -1.37 9.10
N GLN A 212 -2.21 -1.23 9.43
CA GLN A 212 -1.51 -2.10 10.38
C GLN A 212 -0.49 -1.31 11.20
N GLU A 213 -0.06 -1.92 12.32
CA GLU A 213 1.02 -1.44 13.17
C GLU A 213 2.11 -2.51 13.25
N ASN A 214 3.36 -2.08 13.26
CA ASN A 214 4.54 -2.93 13.22
C ASN A 214 5.28 -2.90 14.57
N GLY A 215 4.55 -3.11 15.65
CA GLY A 215 5.09 -3.08 17.00
C GLY A 215 5.76 -1.75 17.33
N TRP A 216 7.01 -1.80 17.78
CA TRP A 216 7.77 -0.60 18.16
C TRP A 216 8.21 0.29 16.99
N LEU A 217 8.19 -0.22 15.77
CA LEU A 217 8.42 0.58 14.55
C LEU A 217 7.25 1.55 14.29
N GLY A 218 6.01 1.14 14.62
CA GLY A 218 4.81 1.93 14.44
C GLY A 218 4.07 1.62 13.15
N GLU A 219 3.64 2.66 12.47
CA GLU A 219 2.82 2.58 11.25
C GLU A 219 3.54 1.90 10.08
N CYS A 220 2.74 1.48 9.09
CA CYS A 220 3.19 1.12 7.76
C CYS A 220 2.88 2.30 6.83
N SER A 221 3.89 2.80 6.12
CA SER A 221 3.75 3.94 5.21
C SER A 221 4.42 3.65 3.87
N THR A 222 3.68 3.81 2.78
CA THR A 222 4.19 3.61 1.42
C THR A 222 5.08 4.78 1.02
N GLU A 223 6.36 4.54 0.76
CA GLU A 223 7.32 5.53 0.29
C GLU A 223 7.40 5.54 -1.23
N ILE A 224 7.35 6.73 -1.81
CA ILE A 224 7.44 6.92 -3.28
C ILE A 224 8.63 7.80 -3.60
N MET A 225 9.58 7.24 -4.34
CA MET A 225 10.79 7.92 -4.81
C MET A 225 10.63 8.49 -6.21
N GLY A 226 9.72 7.93 -7.02
CA GLY A 226 9.48 8.35 -8.39
C GLY A 226 8.67 7.34 -9.19
N VAL A 227 8.42 7.69 -10.46
CA VAL A 227 7.79 6.80 -11.44
C VAL A 227 8.63 6.79 -12.70
N GLU A 228 8.88 5.61 -13.25
CA GLU A 228 9.61 5.40 -14.49
C GLU A 228 8.68 4.91 -15.60
N ASP A 229 8.73 5.55 -16.76
CA ASP A 229 8.13 5.04 -17.99
C ASP A 229 9.09 4.01 -18.61
N LEU A 230 8.70 2.74 -18.57
CA LEU A 230 9.55 1.63 -19.05
C LEU A 230 9.77 1.69 -20.57
N HIS A 231 8.86 2.31 -21.31
CA HIS A 231 9.00 2.43 -22.77
C HIS A 231 10.05 3.46 -23.15
N LEU A 232 10.14 4.56 -22.39
CA LEU A 232 11.21 5.55 -22.55
C LEU A 232 12.58 4.97 -22.15
N LEU A 233 12.61 4.10 -21.15
CA LEU A 233 13.81 3.36 -20.74
C LEU A 233 14.18 2.22 -21.67
N LYS A 234 13.30 1.86 -22.64
CA LYS A 234 13.44 0.72 -23.55
C LYS A 234 13.47 -0.64 -22.83
N GLU A 235 12.83 -0.73 -21.69
CA GLU A 235 12.63 -1.99 -20.98
C GLU A 235 11.41 -2.72 -21.55
N GLU A 236 11.54 -4.04 -21.72
CA GLU A 236 10.48 -4.92 -22.21
C GLU A 236 10.21 -6.04 -21.19
N ILE A 237 9.34 -5.75 -20.24
CA ILE A 237 8.91 -6.70 -19.22
C ILE A 237 7.56 -7.28 -19.65
N HIS A 238 7.52 -8.58 -19.91
CA HIS A 238 6.29 -9.23 -20.33
C HIS A 238 5.33 -9.44 -19.18
N THR A 239 4.06 -9.10 -19.39
CA THR A 239 2.98 -9.39 -18.45
C THR A 239 2.81 -10.90 -18.31
N ARG A 240 2.95 -11.39 -17.07
CA ARG A 240 2.57 -12.76 -16.69
C ARG A 240 1.36 -12.64 -15.76
N ARG A 241 0.26 -13.24 -16.11
CA ARG A 241 -0.90 -13.40 -15.24
C ARG A 241 -0.96 -14.83 -14.71
#